data_612622d5634fa58d9e972278e3431260
#
_entry.id   612622d5634fa58d9e972278e3431260
#
_cell.length_a   1.000
_cell.length_b   1.000
_cell.length_c   1.000
_cell.angle_alpha   90.00
_cell.angle_beta   90.00
_cell.angle_gamma   90.00
#
_symmetry.space_group_name_H-M   'P 1'
#
loop_
_entity.id
_entity.type
_entity.pdbx_description
1 polymer ?
#
loop_
_entity_poly.entity_id
_entity_poly.type
_entity_poly.pdbx_seq_one_letter_code
_entity_poly.pdbx_strand_id
1 'polypeptide(L)' 'MDMAFGLTFPGALQDESIICDLCKKFEINLKIIEASFSMEAGWAILQIEGQEEEIKRAFAYLSEKGVKVQQIQINKE' A
#
# COMPACT_ATOMS: atom_id res chain seq x y z
N MET A 1 3.23 -13.55 -6.97
CA MET A 1 4.30 -12.57 -7.07
C MET A 1 4.36 -11.75 -5.81
N ASP A 2 5.53 -11.63 -5.24
CA ASP A 2 5.71 -10.88 -4.01
C ASP A 2 6.41 -9.57 -4.29
N MET A 3 5.82 -8.47 -3.86
CA MET A 3 6.42 -7.17 -4.05
C MET A 3 6.25 -6.34 -2.79
N ALA A 4 7.26 -5.52 -2.50
CA ALA A 4 7.21 -4.63 -1.36
C ALA A 4 7.06 -3.20 -1.84
N PHE A 5 6.25 -2.44 -1.14
CA PHE A 5 5.95 -1.07 -1.52
C PHE A 5 5.92 -0.17 -0.30
N GLY A 6 6.48 1.02 -0.49
CA GLY A 6 6.32 2.07 0.49
C GLY A 6 5.18 2.98 0.08
N LEU A 7 4.28 3.23 1.00
CA LEU A 7 3.15 4.10 0.78
C LEU A 7 3.27 5.31 1.69
N THR A 8 3.04 6.49 1.13
CA THR A 8 3.01 7.71 1.91
C THR A 8 1.61 8.30 1.82
N PHE A 9 1.00 8.49 2.96
CA PHE A 9 -0.37 8.99 3.07
C PHE A 9 -0.36 10.44 3.50
N PRO A 10 -0.88 11.36 2.69
CA PRO A 10 -1.05 12.75 3.14
C PRO A 10 -2.02 12.82 4.31
N GLY A 11 -1.87 13.86 5.11
CA GLY A 11 -2.74 14.02 6.28
C GLY A 11 -4.22 14.03 5.95
N ALA A 12 -4.57 14.51 4.78
CA ALA A 12 -5.97 14.57 4.37
C ALA A 12 -6.60 13.19 4.20
N LEU A 13 -5.80 12.14 4.12
CA LEU A 13 -6.29 10.79 3.92
C LEU A 13 -6.32 9.96 5.20
N GLN A 14 -6.08 10.59 6.35
CA GLN A 14 -6.00 9.83 7.61
C GLN A 14 -7.30 9.13 7.97
N ASP A 15 -8.41 9.71 7.59
CA ASP A 15 -9.72 9.14 7.92
C ASP A 15 -10.18 8.08 6.94
N GLU A 16 -9.37 7.80 5.92
CA GLU A 16 -9.71 6.83 4.90
C GLU A 16 -9.16 5.46 5.27
N SER A 17 -9.97 4.44 5.07
CA SER A 17 -9.56 3.07 5.33
C SER A 17 -8.90 2.47 4.09
N ILE A 18 -7.87 3.14 3.58
CA ILE A 18 -7.31 2.79 2.28
C ILE A 18 -6.70 1.40 2.28
N ILE A 19 -5.94 1.06 3.33
CA ILE A 19 -5.31 -0.27 3.38
C ILE A 19 -6.36 -1.36 3.45
N CYS A 20 -7.40 -1.15 4.26
CA CYS A 20 -8.49 -2.12 4.35
C CYS A 20 -9.23 -2.24 3.03
N ASP A 21 -9.42 -1.11 2.34
CA ASP A 21 -10.11 -1.11 1.06
C ASP A 21 -9.34 -1.91 0.01
N LEU A 22 -8.02 -1.87 0.06
CA LEU A 22 -7.23 -2.66 -0.87
C LEU A 22 -7.54 -4.14 -0.75
N CYS A 23 -7.63 -4.62 0.47
CA CYS A 23 -7.93 -6.04 0.70
C CYS A 23 -9.33 -6.40 0.28
N LYS A 24 -10.26 -5.46 0.38
CA LYS A 24 -11.65 -5.72 0.04
C LYS A 24 -11.91 -5.65 -1.45
N LYS A 25 -11.21 -4.77 -2.14
CA LYS A 25 -11.49 -4.51 -3.56
C LYS A 25 -10.67 -5.38 -4.50
N PHE A 26 -9.54 -5.86 -4.06
CA PHE A 26 -8.62 -6.59 -4.93
C PHE A 26 -8.27 -7.92 -4.31
N GLU A 27 -8.00 -8.90 -5.15
CA GLU A 27 -7.61 -10.22 -4.68
C GLU A 27 -6.11 -10.26 -4.43
N ILE A 28 -5.71 -9.64 -3.34
CA ILE A 28 -4.31 -9.57 -2.94
C ILE A 28 -4.22 -9.85 -1.46
N ASN A 29 -3.04 -10.32 -1.05
CA ASN A 29 -2.70 -10.47 0.36
C ASN A 29 -1.72 -9.37 0.73
N LEU A 30 -2.01 -8.70 1.81
CA LEU A 30 -1.14 -7.64 2.32
C LEU A 30 -0.51 -8.05 3.63
N LYS A 31 0.77 -7.79 3.74
CA LYS A 31 1.47 -7.96 5.00
C LYS A 31 2.10 -6.63 5.35
N ILE A 32 1.78 -6.12 6.51
CA ILE A 32 2.36 -4.86 6.98
C ILE A 32 3.71 -5.17 7.58
N ILE A 33 4.76 -4.67 6.95
CA ILE A 33 6.11 -4.85 7.45
C ILE A 33 6.40 -3.81 8.51
N GLU A 34 6.04 -2.57 8.22
CA GLU A 34 6.29 -1.47 9.13
C GLU A 34 5.32 -0.35 8.78
N ALA A 35 4.85 0.37 9.78
CA ALA A 35 3.94 1.48 9.53
C ALA A 35 4.02 2.46 10.67
N SER A 36 3.80 3.72 10.36
CA SER A 36 3.75 4.76 11.35
C SER A 36 2.76 5.82 10.89
N PHE A 37 1.82 6.14 11.76
CA PHE A 37 0.80 7.12 11.45
C PHE A 37 0.74 8.16 12.56
N SER A 38 0.61 9.40 12.16
CA SER A 38 0.42 10.51 13.07
C SER A 38 -0.78 11.31 12.61
N MET A 39 -1.07 12.37 13.33
CA MET A 39 -2.23 13.20 12.95
C MET A 39 -1.99 13.99 11.67
N GLU A 40 -0.74 14.12 11.25
CA GLU A 40 -0.41 14.94 10.10
C GLU A 40 -0.10 14.13 8.86
N ALA A 41 0.43 12.95 9.03
CA ALA A 41 0.83 12.12 7.88
C ALA A 41 1.05 10.70 8.35
N GLY A 42 1.17 9.81 7.37
CA GLY A 42 1.47 8.42 7.68
C GLY A 42 2.23 7.77 6.56
N TRP A 43 2.90 6.68 6.88
CA TRP A 43 3.57 5.88 5.87
C TRP A 43 3.50 4.42 6.28
N ALA A 44 3.59 3.56 5.30
CA ALA A 44 3.57 2.13 5.54
C ALA A 44 4.43 1.43 4.52
N ILE A 45 5.08 0.35 4.95
CA ILE A 45 5.79 -0.55 4.07
C ILE A 45 5.01 -1.85 4.06
N LEU A 46 4.51 -2.21 2.90
CA LEU A 46 3.66 -3.37 2.73
C LEU A 46 4.31 -4.37 1.78
N GLN A 47 4.15 -5.63 2.09
CA GLN A 47 4.46 -6.70 1.15
C GLN A 47 3.13 -7.15 0.54
N ILE A 48 3.05 -7.09 -0.79
CA ILE A 48 1.82 -7.42 -1.50
C ILE A 48 2.05 -8.67 -2.31
N GLU A 49 1.15 -9.64 -2.13
CA GLU A 49 1.21 -10.90 -2.85
C GLU A 49 -0.05 -11.07 -3.65
N GLY A 50 0.09 -11.44 -4.92
CA GLY A 50 -1.07 -11.64 -5.77
C GLY A 50 -0.68 -11.67 -7.21
N GLN A 51 -1.71 -11.65 -8.07
CA GLN A 51 -1.50 -11.61 -9.51
C GLN A 51 -1.00 -10.22 -9.90
N GLU A 52 -0.12 -10.20 -10.89
CA GLU A 52 0.47 -8.94 -11.32
C GLU A 52 -0.60 -7.94 -11.73
N GLU A 53 -1.63 -8.39 -12.40
CA GLU A 53 -2.69 -7.49 -12.85
C GLU A 53 -3.46 -6.89 -11.69
N GLU A 54 -3.71 -7.68 -10.67
CA GLU A 54 -4.42 -7.16 -9.50
C GLU A 54 -3.55 -6.16 -8.74
N ILE A 55 -2.26 -6.42 -8.66
CA ILE A 55 -1.34 -5.50 -8.00
C ILE A 55 -1.31 -4.17 -8.75
N LYS A 56 -1.30 -4.21 -10.08
CA LYS A 56 -1.32 -2.99 -10.87
C LYS A 56 -2.61 -2.20 -10.66
N ARG A 57 -3.73 -2.89 -10.57
CA ARG A 57 -4.99 -2.23 -10.32
C ARG A 57 -5.04 -1.59 -8.95
N ALA A 58 -4.45 -2.27 -7.96
CA ALA A 58 -4.37 -1.71 -6.63
C ALA A 58 -3.53 -0.43 -6.63
N PHE A 59 -2.45 -0.42 -7.40
CA PHE A 59 -1.62 0.76 -7.54
C PHE A 59 -2.36 1.93 -8.14
N ALA A 60 -3.13 1.66 -9.19
CA ALA A 60 -3.92 2.70 -9.82
C ALA A 60 -4.91 3.29 -8.82
N TYR A 61 -5.52 2.44 -8.02
CA TYR A 61 -6.43 2.88 -6.99
C TYR A 61 -5.74 3.80 -5.98
N LEU A 62 -4.54 3.40 -5.53
CA LEU A 62 -3.80 4.20 -4.57
C LEU A 62 -3.42 5.56 -5.15
N SER A 63 -2.98 5.58 -6.40
CA SER A 63 -2.61 6.83 -7.05
C SER A 63 -3.81 7.74 -7.20
N GLU A 64 -4.95 7.18 -7.51
CA GLU A 64 -6.20 7.94 -7.62
C GLU A 64 -6.57 8.60 -6.31
N LYS A 65 -6.28 7.93 -5.21
CA LYS A 65 -6.59 8.44 -3.88
C LYS A 65 -5.56 9.46 -3.40
N GLY A 66 -4.48 9.66 -4.14
CA GLY A 66 -3.47 10.62 -3.74
C GLY A 66 -2.38 10.03 -2.86
N VAL A 67 -2.32 8.73 -2.75
CA VAL A 67 -1.28 8.06 -1.99
C VAL A 67 -0.04 7.94 -2.87
N LYS A 68 1.12 8.30 -2.31
CA LYS A 68 2.37 8.14 -3.03
C LYS A 68 2.86 6.71 -2.85
N VAL A 69 3.18 6.06 -3.96
CA VAL A 69 3.59 4.67 -3.96
C VAL A 69 5.01 4.57 -4.50
N GLN A 70 5.84 3.84 -3.77
CA GLN A 70 7.21 3.60 -4.19
C GLN A 70 7.51 2.12 -4.05
N GLN A 71 8.01 1.52 -5.11
CA GLN A 71 8.39 0.12 -5.06
C GLN A 71 9.70 -0.03 -4.31
N ILE A 72 9.74 -1.00 -3.41
CA ILE A 72 10.90 -1.24 -2.56
C ILE A 72 11.40 -2.64 -2.85
N GLN A 73 12.70 -2.78 -3.02
CA GLN A 73 13.32 -4.07 -3.15
C GLN A 73 13.68 -4.59 -1.78
N ILE A 74 13.24 -5.80 -1.48
CA ILE A 74 13.63 -6.45 -0.25
C ILE A 74 14.67 -7.51 -0.59
N ASN A 75 15.84 -7.36 0.02
CA ASN A 75 16.88 -8.38 -0.10
C ASN A 75 16.58 -9.51 0.84
N LYS A 76 16.26 -10.64 0.28
CA LYS A 76 16.08 -11.85 1.07
C LYS A 76 17.37 -12.61 1.08
N GLU A 77 17.90 -12.80 2.24
CA GLU A 77 19.11 -13.60 2.42
C GLU A 77 18.76 -15.00 2.83
#